data_7d8258b25f65ed74f0682fbe26c01f5f
#
_entry.id   7d8258b25f65ed74f0682fbe26c01f5f
#
_cell.length_a   1.000
_cell.length_b   1.000
_cell.length_c   1.000
_cell.angle_alpha   90.00
_cell.angle_beta   90.00
_cell.angle_gamma   90.00
#
_symmetry.space_group_name_H-M   'P 1'
#
loop_
_entity.id
_entity.type
_entity.pdbx_description
1 polymer ?
#
loop_
_entity_poly.entity_id
_entity_poly.type
_entity_poly.pdbx_seq_one_letter_code
_entity_poly.pdbx_strand_id
1 'polypeptide(L)'
;MLVGLAYAELASLIPAAGSAYAYTFASLGEGMAFLCGWSLIIGYIVTASAVAVGFSAYFSGMMASLGMEIPKALLTTMPEGGIINLPAVVITLIIGVILAHGTKESSRLNTILISLTLCAIVAYVVVTSPHAVAANLDPFLPFGAGGIMAGAAVVFFSFMGFDTVATSAEECKTPEKSLPIGIIASVFVCLCIYSVVALVLT
;
A
#
# COMPACT_ATOMS: atom_id res chain seq x y z
N MET A 1 6.74 -2.58 -12.46
CA MET A 1 8.19 -2.62 -12.78
C MET A 1 8.65 -1.39 -13.55
N LEU A 2 8.16 -1.08 -14.75
CA LEU A 2 8.64 0.06 -15.56
C LEU A 2 8.60 1.39 -14.82
N VAL A 3 7.51 1.70 -14.13
CA VAL A 3 7.38 2.93 -13.33
C VAL A 3 8.40 2.95 -12.19
N GLY A 4 8.61 1.81 -11.50
CA GLY A 4 9.62 1.70 -10.45
C GLY A 4 11.06 1.93 -10.96
N LEU A 5 11.38 1.46 -12.16
CA LEU A 5 12.68 1.73 -12.79
C LEU A 5 12.87 3.22 -13.11
N ALA A 6 11.82 3.88 -13.66
CA ALA A 6 11.86 5.31 -13.92
C ALA A 6 12.04 6.13 -12.63
N TYR A 7 11.33 5.74 -11.56
CA TYR A 7 11.51 6.37 -10.25
C TYR A 7 12.91 6.13 -9.67
N ALA A 8 13.46 4.94 -9.83
CA ALA A 8 14.81 4.63 -9.36
C ALA A 8 15.87 5.48 -10.08
N GLU A 9 15.73 5.67 -11.39
CA GLU A 9 16.62 6.54 -12.17
C GLU A 9 16.50 8.00 -11.72
N LEU A 10 15.28 8.51 -11.62
CA LEU A 10 15.03 9.88 -11.15
C LEU A 10 15.52 10.11 -9.73
N ALA A 11 15.35 9.14 -8.82
CA ALA A 11 15.85 9.21 -7.45
C ALA A 11 17.38 9.23 -7.38
N SER A 12 18.07 8.60 -8.32
CA SER A 12 19.54 8.68 -8.40
C SER A 12 20.06 10.03 -8.89
N LEU A 13 19.29 10.68 -9.77
CA LEU A 13 19.66 11.98 -10.36
C LEU A 13 19.26 13.15 -9.47
N ILE A 14 18.12 13.05 -8.79
CA ILE A 14 17.52 14.10 -7.97
C ILE A 14 17.19 13.53 -6.60
N PRO A 15 18.18 13.35 -5.71
CA PRO A 15 17.98 12.76 -4.39
C PRO A 15 17.36 13.77 -3.40
N ALA A 16 16.16 14.26 -3.74
CA ALA A 16 15.40 15.23 -2.94
C ALA A 16 14.14 14.59 -2.35
N ALA A 17 13.79 14.93 -1.13
CA ALA A 17 12.58 14.49 -0.46
C ALA A 17 11.35 15.20 -1.03
N GLY A 18 10.79 14.70 -2.07
CA GLY A 18 9.63 15.29 -2.73
C GLY A 18 9.00 14.34 -3.75
N SER A 19 9.64 13.17 -3.95
CA SER A 19 9.14 12.18 -4.90
C SER A 19 8.84 12.81 -6.26
N ALA A 20 7.72 12.45 -6.89
CA ALA A 20 7.32 12.97 -8.20
C ALA A 20 7.20 14.50 -8.26
N TYR A 21 6.88 15.17 -7.14
CA TYR A 21 6.86 16.64 -7.09
C TYR A 21 8.25 17.22 -7.41
N ALA A 22 9.30 16.73 -6.72
CA ALA A 22 10.66 17.21 -6.91
C ALA A 22 11.17 16.93 -8.33
N TYR A 23 10.87 15.75 -8.88
CA TYR A 23 11.25 15.37 -10.24
C TYR A 23 10.55 16.24 -11.29
N THR A 24 9.26 16.52 -11.09
CA THR A 24 8.47 17.37 -11.97
C THR A 24 8.95 18.82 -11.91
N PHE A 25 9.29 19.31 -10.72
CA PHE A 25 9.84 20.65 -10.52
C PHE A 25 11.16 20.85 -11.27
N ALA A 26 12.07 19.88 -11.15
CA ALA A 26 13.37 19.94 -11.80
C ALA A 26 13.32 19.79 -13.33
N SER A 27 12.31 19.04 -13.86
CA SER A 27 12.24 18.74 -15.30
C SER A 27 11.26 19.61 -16.07
N LEU A 28 10.10 19.95 -15.51
CA LEU A 28 8.99 20.63 -16.17
C LEU A 28 8.66 22.00 -15.57
N GLY A 29 9.32 22.37 -14.47
CA GLY A 29 9.15 23.66 -13.80
C GLY A 29 7.98 23.71 -12.81
N GLU A 30 7.81 24.90 -12.19
CA GLU A 30 6.97 25.14 -11.04
C GLU A 30 5.47 24.86 -11.30
N GLY A 31 4.92 25.28 -12.45
CA GLY A 31 3.50 25.13 -12.75
C GLY A 31 3.06 23.67 -12.82
N MET A 32 3.85 22.83 -13.50
CA MET A 32 3.57 21.39 -13.58
C MET A 32 3.80 20.68 -12.25
N ALA A 33 4.82 21.10 -11.49
CA ALA A 33 5.08 20.59 -10.17
C ALA A 33 3.91 20.87 -9.19
N PHE A 34 3.32 22.06 -9.24
CA PHE A 34 2.15 22.40 -8.45
C PHE A 34 0.96 21.46 -8.72
N LEU A 35 0.65 21.18 -9.98
CA LEU A 35 -0.40 20.22 -10.34
C LEU A 35 -0.07 18.80 -9.88
N CYS A 36 1.18 18.37 -10.05
CA CYS A 36 1.66 17.09 -9.57
C CYS A 36 1.51 16.97 -8.04
N GLY A 37 1.94 17.99 -7.28
CA GLY A 37 1.86 18.02 -5.82
C GLY A 37 0.43 17.89 -5.31
N TRP A 38 -0.51 18.64 -5.89
CA TRP A 38 -1.93 18.53 -5.54
C TRP A 38 -2.49 17.13 -5.86
N SER A 39 -2.11 16.57 -7.00
CA SER A 39 -2.54 15.22 -7.37
C SER A 39 -2.02 14.17 -6.39
N LEU A 40 -0.77 14.30 -5.93
CA LEU A 40 -0.19 13.42 -4.92
C LEU A 40 -0.92 13.53 -3.57
N ILE A 41 -1.19 14.74 -3.10
CA ILE A 41 -1.91 14.98 -1.84
C ILE A 41 -3.28 14.30 -1.88
N ILE A 42 -4.06 14.55 -2.94
CA ILE A 42 -5.38 13.94 -3.11
C ILE A 42 -5.26 12.41 -3.18
N GLY A 43 -4.30 11.90 -3.96
CA GLY A 43 -4.06 10.46 -4.09
C GLY A 43 -3.75 9.79 -2.76
N TYR A 44 -2.88 10.39 -1.94
CA TYR A 44 -2.55 9.85 -0.62
C TYR A 44 -3.71 9.92 0.36
N ILE A 45 -4.51 11.00 0.35
CA ILE A 45 -5.72 11.10 1.19
C ILE A 45 -6.71 9.99 0.84
N VAL A 46 -6.98 9.79 -0.44
CA VAL A 46 -7.90 8.74 -0.91
C VAL A 46 -7.38 7.36 -0.53
N THR A 47 -6.09 7.09 -0.76
CA THR A 47 -5.47 5.81 -0.42
C THR A 47 -5.51 5.53 1.08
N ALA A 48 -5.13 6.52 1.90
CA ALA A 48 -5.18 6.38 3.36
C ALA A 48 -6.62 6.13 3.86
N SER A 49 -7.59 6.81 3.29
CA SER A 49 -9.01 6.61 3.61
C SER A 49 -9.48 5.20 3.24
N ALA A 50 -9.13 4.72 2.04
CA ALA A 50 -9.48 3.37 1.59
C ALA A 50 -8.87 2.28 2.50
N VAL A 51 -7.60 2.46 2.89
CA VAL A 51 -6.91 1.53 3.82
C VAL A 51 -7.56 1.56 5.21
N ALA A 52 -7.95 2.72 5.72
CA ALA A 52 -8.62 2.84 7.02
C ALA A 52 -10.00 2.14 7.00
N VAL A 53 -10.76 2.27 5.91
CA VAL A 53 -12.04 1.55 5.74
C VAL A 53 -11.81 0.05 5.61
N GLY A 54 -10.78 -0.38 4.87
CA GLY A 54 -10.36 -1.78 4.79
C GLY A 54 -10.01 -2.36 6.16
N PHE A 55 -9.25 -1.63 6.97
CA PHE A 55 -8.96 -2.02 8.36
C PHE A 55 -10.25 -2.22 9.16
N SER A 56 -11.21 -1.29 9.05
CA SER A 56 -12.49 -1.40 9.74
C SER A 56 -13.26 -2.67 9.37
N ALA A 57 -13.25 -3.06 8.09
CA ALA A 57 -13.90 -4.28 7.63
C ALA A 57 -13.28 -5.55 8.23
N TYR A 58 -11.95 -5.64 8.24
CA TYR A 58 -11.25 -6.77 8.87
C TYR A 58 -11.41 -6.78 10.39
N PHE A 59 -11.35 -5.62 11.03
CA PHE A 59 -11.55 -5.48 12.47
C PHE A 59 -12.95 -5.93 12.89
N SER A 60 -13.99 -5.53 12.16
CA SER A 60 -15.37 -5.94 12.45
C SER A 60 -15.56 -7.45 12.24
N GLY A 61 -14.96 -8.04 11.20
CA GLY A 61 -14.97 -9.48 10.99
C GLY A 61 -14.30 -10.25 12.13
N MET A 62 -13.19 -9.76 12.64
CA MET A 62 -12.50 -10.34 13.79
C MET A 62 -13.36 -10.24 15.06
N MET A 63 -14.00 -9.09 15.32
CA MET A 63 -14.90 -8.94 16.47
C MET A 63 -16.12 -9.89 16.37
N ALA A 64 -16.69 -10.01 15.20
CA ALA A 64 -17.81 -10.94 14.96
C ALA A 64 -17.40 -12.41 15.22
N SER A 65 -16.18 -12.82 14.83
CA SER A 65 -15.67 -14.17 15.12
C SER A 65 -15.48 -14.45 16.60
N LEU A 66 -15.30 -13.39 17.42
CA LEU A 66 -15.22 -13.46 18.89
C LEU A 66 -16.60 -13.35 19.56
N GLY A 67 -17.70 -13.33 18.78
CA GLY A 67 -19.06 -13.19 19.30
C GLY A 67 -19.47 -11.76 19.68
N MET A 68 -18.66 -10.76 19.30
CA MET A 68 -18.95 -9.34 19.54
C MET A 68 -19.39 -8.67 18.26
N GLU A 69 -20.68 -8.40 18.11
CA GLU A 69 -21.21 -7.69 16.96
C GLU A 69 -21.19 -6.18 17.19
N ILE A 70 -20.48 -5.46 16.34
CA ILE A 70 -20.48 -3.99 16.33
C ILE A 70 -21.72 -3.52 15.54
N PRO A 71 -22.53 -2.59 16.08
CA PRO A 71 -23.68 -2.06 15.36
C PRO A 71 -23.30 -1.46 13.99
N LYS A 72 -24.05 -1.76 12.94
CA LYS A 72 -23.80 -1.24 11.58
C LYS A 72 -23.73 0.29 11.54
N ALA A 73 -24.45 0.97 12.42
CA ALA A 73 -24.39 2.44 12.56
C ALA A 73 -22.98 2.97 12.82
N LEU A 74 -22.09 2.17 13.42
CA LEU A 74 -20.72 2.54 13.77
C LEU A 74 -19.65 1.93 12.83
N LEU A 75 -20.07 1.18 11.81
CA LEU A 75 -19.15 0.51 10.87
C LEU A 75 -19.22 1.10 9.45
N THR A 76 -20.28 1.83 9.13
CA THR A 76 -20.51 2.34 7.78
C THR A 76 -20.86 3.82 7.82
N THR A 77 -20.68 4.48 6.68
CA THR A 77 -21.01 5.89 6.48
C THR A 77 -22.50 6.07 6.14
N MET A 78 -22.99 7.34 6.19
CA MET A 78 -24.39 7.68 5.91
C MET A 78 -24.95 7.09 4.59
N PRO A 79 -24.21 7.09 3.46
CA PRO A 79 -24.72 6.51 2.22
C PRO A 79 -25.02 5.00 2.30
N GLU A 80 -24.38 4.30 3.23
CA GLU A 80 -24.51 2.86 3.43
C GLU A 80 -25.44 2.49 4.61
N GLY A 81 -26.14 3.50 5.17
CA GLY A 81 -27.08 3.32 6.27
C GLY A 81 -26.45 3.34 7.66
N GLY A 82 -25.22 3.78 7.78
CA GLY A 82 -24.53 4.04 9.06
C GLY A 82 -24.52 5.52 9.43
N ILE A 83 -23.83 5.85 10.52
CA ILE A 83 -23.59 7.21 10.98
C ILE A 83 -22.12 7.57 10.78
N ILE A 84 -21.22 6.69 11.22
CA ILE A 84 -19.78 6.89 11.18
C ILE A 84 -19.06 5.54 11.14
N ASN A 85 -17.94 5.47 10.45
CA ASN A 85 -17.04 4.32 10.53
C ASN A 85 -16.04 4.53 11.68
N LEU A 86 -16.46 4.17 12.88
CA LEU A 86 -15.70 4.40 14.11
C LEU A 86 -14.34 3.72 14.13
N PRO A 87 -14.16 2.43 13.75
CA PRO A 87 -12.85 1.81 13.73
C PRO A 87 -11.87 2.51 12.75
N ALA A 88 -12.37 2.96 11.59
CA ALA A 88 -11.56 3.70 10.64
C ALA A 88 -11.09 5.05 11.20
N VAL A 89 -11.96 5.78 11.89
CA VAL A 89 -11.61 7.05 12.55
C VAL A 89 -10.58 6.82 13.66
N VAL A 90 -10.81 5.84 14.52
CA VAL A 90 -9.91 5.53 15.64
C VAL A 90 -8.51 5.16 15.16
N ILE A 91 -8.39 4.26 14.18
CA ILE A 91 -7.06 3.88 13.66
C ILE A 91 -6.34 5.06 13.01
N THR A 92 -7.06 5.90 12.26
CA THR A 92 -6.47 7.08 11.64
C THR A 92 -5.95 8.06 12.68
N LEU A 93 -6.70 8.29 13.77
CA LEU A 93 -6.27 9.15 14.87
C LEU A 93 -5.06 8.56 15.61
N ILE A 94 -5.05 7.26 15.90
CA ILE A 94 -3.93 6.59 16.54
C ILE A 94 -2.65 6.75 15.70
N ILE A 95 -2.72 6.48 14.40
CA ILE A 95 -1.58 6.63 13.49
C ILE A 95 -1.15 8.11 13.43
N GLY A 96 -2.09 9.05 13.35
CA GLY A 96 -1.81 10.49 13.36
C GLY A 96 -1.06 10.93 14.61
N VAL A 97 -1.47 10.46 15.79
CA VAL A 97 -0.78 10.74 17.06
C VAL A 97 0.64 10.15 17.05
N ILE A 98 0.81 8.91 16.60
CA ILE A 98 2.13 8.26 16.52
C ILE A 98 3.07 9.06 15.60
N LEU A 99 2.58 9.48 14.44
CA LEU A 99 3.37 10.28 13.50
C LEU A 99 3.74 11.65 14.09
N ALA A 100 2.85 12.26 14.87
CA ALA A 100 3.11 13.55 15.53
C ALA A 100 4.21 13.46 16.62
N HIS A 101 4.49 12.27 17.18
CA HIS A 101 5.54 12.05 18.18
C HIS A 101 6.95 11.93 17.59
N GLY A 102 7.08 11.80 16.27
CA GLY A 102 8.36 11.85 15.56
C GLY A 102 8.71 10.62 14.73
N THR A 103 9.64 10.83 13.78
CA THR A 103 10.00 9.83 12.75
C THR A 103 10.69 8.58 13.30
N LYS A 104 11.49 8.70 14.36
CA LYS A 104 12.22 7.54 14.92
C LYS A 104 11.30 6.48 15.52
N GLU A 105 10.30 6.90 16.28
CA GLU A 105 9.32 5.99 16.89
C GLU A 105 8.41 5.39 15.85
N SER A 106 7.98 6.20 14.88
CA SER A 106 7.21 5.77 13.73
C SER A 106 7.96 4.72 12.89
N SER A 107 9.24 4.92 12.62
CA SER A 107 10.08 3.98 11.87
C SER A 107 10.25 2.64 12.58
N ARG A 108 10.45 2.65 13.91
CA ARG A 108 10.54 1.40 14.71
C ARG A 108 9.22 0.64 14.69
N LEU A 109 8.11 1.34 14.90
CA LEU A 109 6.77 0.74 14.85
C LEU A 109 6.51 0.13 13.47
N ASN A 110 6.83 0.86 12.41
CA ASN A 110 6.67 0.40 11.04
C ASN A 110 7.48 -0.89 10.78
N THR A 111 8.72 -0.96 11.25
CA THR A 111 9.56 -2.17 11.12
C THR A 111 8.94 -3.37 11.83
N ILE A 112 8.39 -3.17 13.03
CA ILE A 112 7.71 -4.24 13.77
C ILE A 112 6.46 -4.71 13.01
N LEU A 113 5.63 -3.77 12.54
CA LEU A 113 4.42 -4.08 11.78
C LEU A 113 4.73 -4.81 10.47
N ILE A 114 5.74 -4.37 9.73
CA ILE A 114 6.17 -5.05 8.48
C ILE A 114 6.65 -6.45 8.79
N SER A 115 7.47 -6.64 9.84
CA SER A 115 7.97 -7.97 10.21
C SER A 115 6.82 -8.91 10.61
N LEU A 116 5.84 -8.40 11.37
CA LEU A 116 4.65 -9.16 11.75
C LEU A 116 3.81 -9.53 10.52
N THR A 117 3.61 -8.59 9.60
CA THR A 117 2.88 -8.81 8.34
C THR A 117 3.57 -9.87 7.48
N LEU A 118 4.89 -9.80 7.33
CA LEU A 118 5.64 -10.81 6.58
C LEU A 118 5.54 -12.20 7.22
N CYS A 119 5.65 -12.30 8.55
CA CYS A 119 5.43 -13.55 9.27
C CYS A 119 4.01 -14.09 9.05
N ALA A 120 3.00 -13.23 9.09
CA ALA A 120 1.61 -13.61 8.86
C ALA A 120 1.39 -14.12 7.43
N ILE A 121 1.98 -13.45 6.42
CA ILE A 121 1.90 -13.88 5.01
C ILE A 121 2.58 -15.24 4.83
N VAL A 122 3.76 -15.43 5.39
CA VAL A 122 4.47 -16.72 5.32
C VAL A 122 3.65 -17.83 5.99
N ALA A 123 3.10 -17.58 7.19
CA ALA A 123 2.24 -18.53 7.87
C ALA A 123 1.00 -18.86 7.03
N TYR A 124 0.36 -17.85 6.45
CA TYR A 124 -0.79 -18.02 5.57
C TYR A 124 -0.43 -18.92 4.37
N VAL A 125 0.65 -18.62 3.65
CA VAL A 125 1.11 -19.40 2.49
C VAL A 125 1.40 -20.84 2.89
N VAL A 126 2.11 -21.08 4.00
CA VAL A 126 2.45 -22.41 4.49
C VAL A 126 1.20 -23.23 4.84
N VAL A 127 0.23 -22.61 5.52
CA VAL A 127 -1.01 -23.29 5.93
C VAL A 127 -1.93 -23.58 4.74
N THR A 128 -1.98 -22.68 3.77
CA THR A 128 -2.93 -22.77 2.65
C THR A 128 -2.36 -23.54 1.46
N SER A 129 -1.03 -23.55 1.27
CA SER A 129 -0.39 -24.25 0.12
C SER A 129 -0.79 -25.71 -0.07
N PRO A 130 -1.02 -26.54 1.00
CA PRO A 130 -1.47 -27.93 0.80
C PRO A 130 -2.91 -28.05 0.27
N HIS A 131 -3.69 -26.96 0.35
CA HIS A 131 -5.09 -26.90 -0.08
C HIS A 131 -5.27 -26.26 -1.46
N ALA A 132 -4.17 -25.74 -2.04
CA ALA A 132 -4.20 -25.17 -3.39
C ALA A 132 -4.46 -26.26 -4.44
N VAL A 133 -5.48 -26.04 -5.27
CA VAL A 133 -5.92 -27.01 -6.28
C VAL A 133 -5.50 -26.52 -7.66
N ALA A 134 -4.49 -27.13 -8.25
CA ALA A 134 -4.01 -26.75 -9.59
C ALA A 134 -5.10 -26.80 -10.69
N ALA A 135 -6.16 -27.62 -10.52
CA ALA A 135 -7.28 -27.69 -11.45
C ALA A 135 -8.06 -26.37 -11.54
N ASN A 136 -7.99 -25.50 -10.51
CA ASN A 136 -8.67 -24.21 -10.55
C ASN A 136 -7.97 -23.22 -11.51
N LEU A 137 -6.78 -23.54 -11.99
CA LEU A 137 -6.07 -22.74 -13.02
C LEU A 137 -6.52 -23.09 -14.45
N ASP A 138 -7.42 -24.01 -14.64
CA ASP A 138 -7.96 -24.40 -15.95
C ASP A 138 -9.46 -24.06 -16.05
N PRO A 139 -9.88 -23.11 -16.93
CA PRO A 139 -9.05 -22.37 -17.89
C PRO A 139 -8.25 -21.22 -17.26
N PHE A 140 -6.97 -21.06 -17.64
CA PHE A 140 -6.08 -20.02 -17.10
C PHE A 140 -6.58 -18.58 -17.32
N LEU A 141 -7.39 -18.35 -18.35
CA LEU A 141 -7.95 -17.06 -18.72
C LEU A 141 -9.48 -17.10 -18.85
N PRO A 142 -10.24 -17.34 -17.74
CA PRO A 142 -11.68 -17.49 -17.82
C PRO A 142 -12.41 -16.23 -18.32
N PHE A 143 -11.84 -15.04 -18.08
CA PHE A 143 -12.42 -13.75 -18.49
C PHE A 143 -11.66 -13.09 -19.64
N GLY A 144 -10.73 -13.79 -20.28
CA GLY A 144 -9.93 -13.28 -21.40
C GLY A 144 -9.12 -12.04 -21.09
N ALA A 145 -8.75 -11.27 -22.13
CA ALA A 145 -7.94 -10.06 -21.98
C ALA A 145 -8.62 -8.96 -21.15
N GLY A 146 -9.96 -8.88 -21.19
CA GLY A 146 -10.72 -7.92 -20.38
C GLY A 146 -10.57 -8.17 -18.89
N GLY A 147 -10.57 -9.44 -18.47
CA GLY A 147 -10.33 -9.84 -17.08
C GLY A 147 -8.93 -9.47 -16.61
N ILE A 148 -7.91 -9.66 -17.46
CA ILE A 148 -6.52 -9.25 -17.14
C ILE A 148 -6.44 -7.74 -16.91
N MET A 149 -7.03 -6.93 -17.78
CA MET A 149 -6.99 -5.48 -17.66
C MET A 149 -7.71 -4.99 -16.40
N ALA A 150 -8.89 -5.55 -16.10
CA ALA A 150 -9.63 -5.24 -14.88
C ALA A 150 -8.86 -5.65 -13.64
N GLY A 151 -8.31 -6.86 -13.61
CA GLY A 151 -7.47 -7.35 -12.51
C GLY A 151 -6.21 -6.50 -12.32
N ALA A 152 -5.53 -6.12 -13.40
CA ALA A 152 -4.36 -5.25 -13.35
C ALA A 152 -4.67 -3.88 -12.73
N ALA A 153 -5.83 -3.30 -13.04
CA ALA A 153 -6.26 -2.02 -12.45
C ALA A 153 -6.47 -2.13 -10.94
N VAL A 154 -7.08 -3.23 -10.47
CA VAL A 154 -7.27 -3.48 -9.03
C VAL A 154 -5.95 -3.75 -8.32
N VAL A 155 -5.11 -4.61 -8.90
CA VAL A 155 -3.81 -4.98 -8.33
C VAL A 155 -2.84 -3.79 -8.32
N PHE A 156 -2.97 -2.84 -9.26
CA PHE A 156 -2.15 -1.63 -9.27
C PHE A 156 -2.27 -0.84 -7.96
N PHE A 157 -3.46 -0.81 -7.36
CA PHE A 157 -3.67 -0.17 -6.05
C PHE A 157 -2.78 -0.79 -4.95
N SER A 158 -2.54 -2.10 -5.00
CA SER A 158 -1.68 -2.80 -4.02
C SER A 158 -0.20 -2.44 -4.13
N PHE A 159 0.21 -1.84 -5.25
CA PHE A 159 1.57 -1.35 -5.47
C PHE A 159 1.73 0.14 -5.17
N MET A 160 0.67 0.86 -4.82
CA MET A 160 0.79 2.27 -4.41
C MET A 160 1.64 2.38 -3.15
N GLY A 161 2.54 3.36 -3.12
CA GLY A 161 3.43 3.61 -2.00
C GLY A 161 4.90 3.34 -2.28
N PHE A 162 5.28 2.67 -3.38
CA PHE A 162 6.71 2.52 -3.74
C PHE A 162 7.39 3.88 -3.99
N ASP A 163 6.62 4.88 -4.40
CA ASP A 163 7.03 6.25 -4.61
C ASP A 163 7.36 6.98 -3.30
N THR A 164 6.79 6.54 -2.16
CA THR A 164 7.10 7.10 -0.84
C THR A 164 8.52 6.76 -0.39
N VAL A 165 9.15 5.72 -0.95
CA VAL A 165 10.58 5.44 -0.69
C VAL A 165 11.44 6.64 -1.10
N ALA A 166 11.08 7.32 -2.19
CA ALA A 166 11.81 8.51 -2.66
C ALA A 166 11.67 9.71 -1.70
N THR A 167 10.63 9.78 -0.87
CA THR A 167 10.48 10.87 0.12
C THR A 167 11.46 10.75 1.28
N SER A 168 12.04 9.56 1.52
CA SER A 168 13.04 9.32 2.57
C SER A 168 14.46 9.72 2.17
N ALA A 169 14.65 10.49 1.11
CA ALA A 169 15.96 10.88 0.60
C ALA A 169 16.82 11.58 1.66
N GLU A 170 16.23 12.45 2.45
CA GLU A 170 16.94 13.23 3.49
C GLU A 170 17.31 12.39 4.73
N GLU A 171 16.69 11.22 4.90
CA GLU A 171 16.97 10.29 6.00
C GLU A 171 18.06 9.27 5.63
N CYS A 172 18.45 9.21 4.35
CA CYS A 172 19.46 8.28 3.84
C CYS A 172 20.87 8.85 3.89
N LYS A 173 21.86 8.03 4.28
CA LYS A 173 23.27 8.43 4.26
C LYS A 173 23.82 8.59 2.84
N THR A 174 23.37 7.78 1.90
CA THR A 174 23.78 7.78 0.49
C THR A 174 22.56 7.63 -0.40
N PRO A 175 21.73 8.69 -0.51
CA PRO A 175 20.42 8.59 -1.19
C PRO A 175 20.56 8.20 -2.66
N GLU A 176 21.56 8.70 -3.37
CA GLU A 176 21.83 8.41 -4.79
C GLU A 176 21.93 6.91 -5.12
N LYS A 177 22.40 6.09 -4.15
CA LYS A 177 22.53 4.63 -4.29
C LYS A 177 21.43 3.87 -3.57
N SER A 178 21.09 4.32 -2.35
CA SER A 178 20.17 3.60 -1.48
C SER A 178 18.73 3.65 -1.99
N LEU A 179 18.29 4.80 -2.52
CA LEU A 179 16.92 4.97 -3.01
C LEU A 179 16.63 4.10 -4.24
N PRO A 180 17.44 4.10 -5.32
CA PRO A 180 17.19 3.25 -6.47
C PRO A 180 17.12 1.77 -6.10
N ILE A 181 18.05 1.30 -5.26
CA ILE A 181 18.07 -0.08 -4.79
C ILE A 181 16.83 -0.39 -3.96
N GLY A 182 16.45 0.53 -3.05
CA GLY A 182 15.26 0.38 -2.21
C GLY A 182 13.97 0.31 -3.02
N ILE A 183 13.80 1.19 -4.02
CA ILE A 183 12.63 1.21 -4.90
C ILE A 183 12.53 -0.09 -5.71
N ILE A 184 13.61 -0.49 -6.38
CA ILE A 184 13.61 -1.71 -7.22
C ILE A 184 13.39 -2.95 -6.36
N ALA A 185 14.09 -3.05 -5.23
CA ALA A 185 13.99 -4.19 -4.32
C ALA A 185 12.58 -4.31 -3.72
N SER A 186 11.97 -3.21 -3.28
CA SER A 186 10.62 -3.23 -2.72
C SER A 186 9.58 -3.68 -3.74
N VAL A 187 9.61 -3.13 -4.96
CA VAL A 187 8.69 -3.52 -6.04
C VAL A 187 8.88 -5.00 -6.42
N PHE A 188 10.13 -5.48 -6.48
CA PHE A 188 10.43 -6.87 -6.80
C PHE A 188 9.94 -7.83 -5.72
N VAL A 189 10.22 -7.53 -4.45
CA VAL A 189 9.77 -8.35 -3.30
C VAL A 189 8.24 -8.39 -3.24
N CYS A 190 7.56 -7.24 -3.40
CA CYS A 190 6.11 -7.19 -3.45
C CYS A 190 5.55 -8.02 -4.60
N LEU A 191 6.16 -7.96 -5.78
CA LEU A 191 5.75 -8.77 -6.93
C LEU A 191 5.84 -10.27 -6.62
N CYS A 192 6.93 -10.72 -6.03
CA CYS A 192 7.12 -12.12 -5.64
C CYS A 192 6.06 -12.55 -4.60
N ILE A 193 5.86 -11.76 -3.55
CA ILE A 193 4.89 -12.05 -2.50
C ILE A 193 3.47 -12.14 -3.08
N TYR A 194 3.05 -11.15 -3.86
CA TYR A 194 1.70 -11.11 -4.43
C TYR A 194 1.48 -12.27 -5.41
N SER A 195 2.50 -12.64 -6.21
CA SER A 195 2.41 -13.79 -7.11
C SER A 195 2.23 -15.09 -6.34
N VAL A 196 3.00 -15.31 -5.28
CA VAL A 196 2.87 -16.51 -4.43
C VAL A 196 1.52 -16.58 -3.76
N VAL A 197 1.07 -15.46 -3.16
CA VAL A 197 -0.25 -15.41 -2.50
C VAL A 197 -1.38 -15.64 -3.50
N ALA A 198 -1.29 -15.05 -4.71
CA ALA A 198 -2.30 -15.26 -5.75
C ALA A 198 -2.37 -16.74 -6.19
N LEU A 199 -1.23 -17.41 -6.35
CA LEU A 199 -1.18 -18.84 -6.70
C LEU A 199 -1.74 -19.75 -5.60
N VAL A 200 -1.60 -19.36 -4.34
CA VAL A 200 -2.10 -20.17 -3.21
C VAL A 200 -3.60 -19.92 -2.95
N LEU A 201 -4.13 -18.78 -3.41
CA LEU A 201 -5.57 -18.46 -3.32
C LEU A 201 -6.43 -19.17 -4.36
N THR A 202 -5.82 -19.76 -5.38
CA THR A 202 -6.50 -20.54 -6.41
C THR A 202 -6.61 -22.00 -6.00
#